data_faeb57533a7390fc3be3c74e62ee75a2
#
_entry.id   faeb57533a7390fc3be3c74e62ee75a2
#
_cell.length_a   1.000
_cell.length_b   1.000
_cell.length_c   1.000
_cell.angle_alpha   90.00
_cell.angle_beta   90.00
_cell.angle_gamma   90.00
#
_symmetry.space_group_name_H-M   'P 1'
#
loop_
_entity.id
_entity.type
_entity.pdbx_description
1 polymer ?
#
loop_
_entity_poly.entity_id
_entity_poly.type
_entity_poly.pdbx_seq_one_letter_code
_entity_poly.pdbx_strand_id
1 'polypeptide(L)' 'MGWLFDFDDGDMARKMSDDMAIDTDGNMMLRMGDNMAMDMDSGELHITSSWDDED' A
#
# COMPACT_ATOMS: atom_id res chain seq x y z
N MET A 1 -6.95 -5.50 -10.32
CA MET A 1 -5.88 -5.52 -9.38
C MET A 1 -4.73 -4.68 -9.88
N GLY A 2 -4.02 -4.12 -9.02
CA GLY A 2 -2.96 -3.25 -9.39
C GLY A 2 -1.85 -3.28 -8.38
N TRP A 3 -0.88 -2.45 -8.63
CA TRP A 3 0.30 -2.36 -7.80
C TRP A 3 0.42 -0.95 -7.27
N LEU A 4 0.93 -0.86 -6.05
CA LEU A 4 1.29 0.41 -5.45
C LEU A 4 2.79 0.46 -5.29
N PHE A 5 3.34 1.65 -5.38
CA PHE A 5 4.73 1.83 -5.05
C PHE A 5 4.82 2.48 -3.67
N ASP A 6 5.55 1.84 -2.78
CA ASP A 6 5.74 2.35 -1.43
C ASP A 6 6.98 3.21 -1.42
N PHE A 7 6.79 4.53 -1.39
CA PHE A 7 7.90 5.46 -1.44
C PHE A 7 8.70 5.46 -0.16
N ASP A 8 8.08 5.01 0.92
CA ASP A 8 8.76 5.01 2.21
C ASP A 8 9.85 3.96 2.25
N ASP A 9 9.55 2.78 1.72
CA ASP A 9 10.50 1.68 1.72
C ASP A 9 11.15 1.47 0.38
N GLY A 10 10.60 2.05 -0.68
CA GLY A 10 11.08 1.79 -2.01
C GLY A 10 10.66 0.46 -2.57
N ASP A 11 9.60 -0.11 -2.03
CA ASP A 11 9.10 -1.43 -2.43
C ASP A 11 7.78 -1.31 -3.16
N MET A 12 7.43 -2.38 -3.84
CA MET A 12 6.12 -2.48 -4.45
C MET A 12 5.16 -3.19 -3.51
N ALA A 13 3.90 -2.82 -3.60
CA ALA A 13 2.85 -3.50 -2.86
C ALA A 13 1.76 -3.91 -3.83
N ARG A 14 1.16 -5.04 -3.57
CA ARG A 14 0.09 -5.55 -4.40
C ARG A 14 -1.24 -5.22 -3.79
N LYS A 15 -2.09 -4.57 -4.59
CA LYS A 15 -3.41 -4.20 -4.13
C LYS A 15 -4.30 -5.44 -4.07
N MET A 16 -4.79 -5.73 -2.88
CA MET A 16 -5.63 -6.90 -2.68
C MET A 16 -7.10 -6.57 -2.84
N SER A 17 -7.47 -5.35 -2.47
CA SER A 17 -8.84 -4.88 -2.62
C SER A 17 -8.80 -3.36 -2.62
N ASP A 18 -9.97 -2.73 -2.54
CA ASP A 18 -10.06 -1.28 -2.62
C ASP A 18 -9.31 -0.58 -1.50
N ASP A 19 -9.14 -1.25 -0.37
CA ASP A 19 -8.55 -0.60 0.79
C ASP A 19 -7.47 -1.44 1.45
N MET A 20 -6.99 -2.49 0.79
CA MET A 20 -5.97 -3.34 1.37
C MET A 20 -4.91 -3.69 0.34
N ALA A 21 -3.69 -3.76 0.80
CA ALA A 21 -2.58 -4.17 -0.04
C ALA A 21 -1.61 -5.00 0.80
N ILE A 22 -0.77 -5.73 0.12
CA ILE A 22 0.27 -6.52 0.77
C ILE A 22 1.58 -6.18 0.10
N ASP A 23 2.61 -5.90 0.90
CA ASP A 23 3.90 -5.57 0.33
C ASP A 23 4.69 -6.83 0.05
N THR A 24 5.89 -6.64 -0.51
CA THR A 24 6.71 -7.78 -0.92
C THR A 24 7.26 -8.57 0.26
N ASP A 25 7.24 -7.99 1.43
CA ASP A 25 7.64 -8.68 2.66
C ASP A 25 6.51 -9.50 3.27
N GLY A 26 5.32 -9.38 2.72
CA GLY A 26 4.17 -10.09 3.24
C GLY A 26 3.40 -9.32 4.29
N ASN A 27 3.69 -8.05 4.46
CA ASN A 27 2.98 -7.23 5.43
C ASN A 27 1.73 -6.63 4.84
N MET A 28 0.64 -6.73 5.57
CA MET A 28 -0.61 -6.16 5.13
C MET A 28 -0.63 -4.67 5.42
N MET A 29 -1.20 -3.92 4.49
CA MET A 29 -1.35 -2.49 4.65
C MET A 29 -2.79 -2.10 4.41
N LEU A 30 -3.26 -1.13 5.16
CA LEU A 30 -4.61 -0.62 5.07
C LEU A 30 -4.58 0.76 4.45
N ARG A 31 -5.45 0.96 3.45
CA ARG A 31 -5.53 2.25 2.78
C ARG A 31 -5.99 3.32 3.77
N MET A 32 -5.23 4.41 3.81
CA MET A 32 -5.57 5.53 4.68
C MET A 32 -5.93 6.77 3.87
N GLY A 33 -5.65 6.75 2.57
CA GLY A 33 -5.96 7.85 1.69
C GLY A 33 -5.65 7.46 0.28
N ASP A 34 -5.66 8.42 -0.64
CA ASP A 34 -5.41 8.12 -2.04
C ASP A 34 -3.98 7.68 -2.28
N ASN A 35 -3.08 8.12 -1.45
CA ASN A 35 -1.67 7.81 -1.62
C ASN A 35 -0.99 7.49 -0.30
N MET A 36 -1.75 6.92 0.63
CA MET A 36 -1.21 6.57 1.93
C MET A 36 -1.73 5.21 2.35
N ALA A 37 -0.89 4.49 3.06
CA ALA A 37 -1.28 3.20 3.63
C ALA A 37 -0.66 3.07 5.00
N MET A 38 -1.32 2.32 5.86
CA MET A 38 -0.82 2.06 7.20
C MET A 38 -0.45 0.60 7.32
N ASP A 39 0.75 0.36 7.79
CA ASP A 39 1.21 -0.99 8.06
C ASP A 39 0.44 -1.53 9.26
N MET A 40 -0.31 -2.59 9.05
CA MET A 40 -1.17 -3.13 10.09
C MET A 40 -0.37 -3.81 11.20
N ASP A 41 0.84 -4.19 10.91
CA ASP A 41 1.66 -4.85 11.91
C ASP A 41 2.25 -3.86 12.91
N SER A 42 2.75 -2.73 12.40
CA SER A 42 3.43 -1.76 13.26
C SER A 42 2.63 -0.47 13.45
N GLY A 43 1.60 -0.26 12.64
CA GLY A 43 0.84 0.97 12.69
C GLY A 43 1.52 2.14 12.02
N GLU A 44 2.52 1.88 11.23
CA GLU A 44 3.32 2.90 10.57
C GLU A 44 2.63 3.36 9.30
N LEU A 45 2.67 4.67 9.06
CA LEU A 45 2.12 5.22 7.83
C LEU A 45 3.17 5.25 6.74
N HIS A 46 2.75 4.86 5.55
CA HIS A 46 3.61 4.86 4.38
C HIS A 46 3.01 5.73 3.31
N ILE A 47 3.86 6.44 2.59
CA ILE A 47 3.42 7.19 1.42
C ILE A 47 3.53 6.27 0.22
N THR A 48 2.44 6.14 -0.52
CA THR A 48 2.40 5.23 -1.65
C THR A 48 1.94 5.99 -2.89
N SER A 49 2.01 5.31 -4.02
CA SER A 49 1.41 5.84 -5.22
C SER A 49 -0.11 5.79 -5.08
N SER A 50 -0.80 6.36 -6.06
CA SER A 50 -2.24 6.49 -5.96
C SER A 50 -2.94 5.14 -5.92
N TRP A 51 -3.83 4.99 -4.97
CA TRP A 51 -4.65 3.80 -4.86
C TRP A 51 -5.69 3.72 -5.97
N ASP A 52 -6.06 4.86 -6.51
CA ASP A 52 -7.08 4.92 -7.56
C ASP A 52 -6.51 4.74 -8.93
N ASP A 53 -5.20 4.55 -9.02
CA ASP A 53 -4.55 4.39 -10.30
C ASP A 53 -5.02 3.10 -10.95
N GLU A 54 -5.60 3.24 -12.12
CA GLU A 54 -6.09 2.09 -12.85
C GLU A 54 -4.97 1.47 -13.64
N ASP A 55 -4.90 0.20 -13.58
CA ASP A 55 -3.87 -0.49 -14.36
C ASP A 55 -4.30 -0.82 -15.76
#